data_67174a7b735599c8264b6629f0ee00c3
#
_entry.id   67174a7b735599c8264b6629f0ee00c3
#
_cell.length_a   1.000
_cell.length_b   1.000
_cell.length_c   1.000
_cell.angle_alpha   90.00
_cell.angle_beta   90.00
_cell.angle_gamma   90.00
#
_symmetry.space_group_name_H-M   'P 1'
#
loop_
_entity.id
_entity.type
_entity.pdbx_description
1 polymer ?
#
loop_
_entity_poly.entity_id
_entity_poly.type
_entity_poly.pdbx_seq_one_letter_code
_entity_poly.pdbx_strand_id
1 'polypeptide(L)'
;MKSKWQILAMIGLLSLGVAGCGIQTSPVKPDIPTYSAEAEALYLKRYNSRGKSQATALSAYDTLGPVFGTIDYQKLPLSQSPTISSKAIEKANDYVAEMNTSAFVVWRNGAIEHESYFGGFDADSLIVSKSLAKPISMLAVGRAIKEGHIESLDQSVSDFITEWKGTEKEKILVRHLLDMRAGLLPQGQSLEPEHILNRAYMHPHHDEVIIHEYPLTHEPGTRYEYANSTAELVAPLIERATGTPYEDWVGDEILKPLGARDGQIWMNRPGGTPHSGCCTLLTADSYLRFAILLLQDGEWDGKRILPLGFVDQVKTATPQNSHTGMGVYVAGPYIEKRGPLNPEKKLGQTLHSEPYLAADLFMFDGNSHQTAYIIPSADMIILRTGNWVPKGKVWDNSHLPNILLSGIEFEAGKAPVPQQ
;
A
#
# COMPACT_ATOMS: atom_id res chain seq x y z
N MET A 1 25.24 74.01 -22.30
CA MET A 1 24.49 75.10 -22.99
C MET A 1 22.99 74.79 -22.84
N LYS A 2 22.29 75.72 -22.17
CA LYS A 2 20.89 76.19 -22.33
C LYS A 2 19.81 75.10 -22.27
N SER A 3 19.00 75.00 -21.17
CA SER A 3 17.89 75.86 -20.74
C SER A 3 16.61 75.51 -21.50
N LYS A 4 15.48 75.34 -20.99
CA LYS A 4 14.59 75.98 -20.05
C LYS A 4 13.17 75.40 -20.14
N TRP A 5 12.48 75.30 -18.98
CA TRP A 5 11.19 75.86 -18.57
C TRP A 5 9.89 75.10 -18.98
N GLN A 6 9.19 74.55 -18.02
CA GLN A 6 7.96 75.03 -17.27
C GLN A 6 6.67 74.92 -18.09
N ILE A 7 5.59 74.31 -17.55
CA ILE A 7 4.55 74.93 -16.68
C ILE A 7 3.52 73.87 -16.26
N LEU A 8 3.08 74.03 -15.02
CA LEU A 8 1.99 73.36 -14.26
C LEU A 8 0.67 73.15 -15.01
N ALA A 9 -0.08 72.13 -14.62
CA ALA A 9 -1.50 72.19 -14.33
C ALA A 9 -1.89 71.15 -13.25
N MET A 10 -2.31 71.64 -12.09
CA MET A 10 -3.00 70.88 -11.03
C MET A 10 -4.43 70.58 -11.49
N ILE A 11 -4.85 69.30 -11.39
CA ILE A 11 -6.25 68.94 -11.24
C ILE A 11 -6.29 67.92 -10.13
N GLY A 12 -6.82 68.31 -8.99
CA GLY A 12 -7.07 67.45 -7.86
C GLY A 12 -8.29 66.56 -8.13
N LEU A 13 -8.11 65.26 -7.94
CA LEU A 13 -9.22 64.31 -7.74
C LEU A 13 -9.06 63.71 -6.36
N LEU A 14 -9.98 64.07 -5.49
CA LEU A 14 -10.22 63.34 -4.22
C LEU A 14 -10.70 61.93 -4.56
N SER A 15 -9.87 60.91 -4.30
CA SER A 15 -10.32 59.56 -4.18
C SER A 15 -10.52 59.21 -2.69
N LEU A 16 -11.76 59.03 -2.30
CA LEU A 16 -12.14 58.44 -1.02
C LEU A 16 -11.56 57.03 -0.94
N GLY A 17 -10.54 56.85 -0.12
CA GLY A 17 -9.98 55.57 0.23
C GLY A 17 -10.99 54.83 1.15
N VAL A 18 -11.64 53.80 0.62
CA VAL A 18 -12.31 52.79 1.44
C VAL A 18 -11.21 51.95 2.07
N ALA A 19 -10.93 52.17 3.33
CA ALA A 19 -10.08 51.27 4.14
C ALA A 19 -10.84 49.98 4.34
N GLY A 20 -10.56 48.99 3.45
CA GLY A 20 -10.93 47.62 3.66
C GLY A 20 -10.10 47.06 4.82
N CYS A 21 -10.72 46.89 5.99
CA CYS A 21 -10.18 46.14 7.10
C CYS A 21 -10.08 44.65 6.66
N GLY A 22 -8.97 44.30 6.00
CA GLY A 22 -8.62 42.89 5.78
C GLY A 22 -8.27 42.31 7.14
N ILE A 23 -9.17 41.51 7.68
CA ILE A 23 -8.83 40.60 8.81
C ILE A 23 -7.79 39.66 8.27
N GLN A 24 -6.51 39.93 8.51
CA GLN A 24 -5.45 38.93 8.42
C GLN A 24 -5.67 37.92 9.54
N THR A 25 -6.39 36.85 9.24
CA THR A 25 -6.40 35.70 10.11
C THR A 25 -4.98 35.15 10.11
N SER A 26 -4.27 35.33 11.22
CA SER A 26 -3.00 34.62 11.45
C SER A 26 -3.26 33.14 11.20
N PRO A 27 -2.38 32.40 10.49
CA PRO A 27 -2.54 30.97 10.35
C PRO A 27 -2.67 30.37 11.75
N VAL A 28 -3.78 29.69 11.99
CA VAL A 28 -3.98 28.92 13.24
C VAL A 28 -2.81 27.94 13.32
N LYS A 29 -1.95 28.09 14.32
CA LYS A 29 -0.92 27.09 14.60
C LYS A 29 -1.65 25.79 14.85
N PRO A 30 -1.27 24.68 14.16
CA PRO A 30 -1.87 23.38 14.46
C PRO A 30 -1.68 23.09 15.95
N ASP A 31 -2.74 22.62 16.59
CA ASP A 31 -2.70 22.18 17.98
C ASP A 31 -1.91 20.86 18.01
N ILE A 32 -0.62 20.95 18.31
CA ILE A 32 0.27 19.77 18.34
C ILE A 32 0.00 19.05 19.66
N PRO A 33 -0.44 17.77 19.61
CA PRO A 33 -0.69 17.00 20.82
C PRO A 33 0.54 16.89 21.72
N THR A 34 0.32 16.90 23.02
CA THR A 34 1.36 16.57 23.99
C THR A 34 1.26 15.11 24.37
N TYR A 35 2.33 14.36 24.22
CA TYR A 35 2.38 12.94 24.52
C TYR A 35 2.89 12.66 25.94
N SER A 36 2.46 11.54 26.53
CA SER A 36 2.91 11.16 27.88
C SER A 36 4.36 10.70 27.90
N ALA A 37 5.00 10.76 29.07
CA ALA A 37 6.36 10.26 29.26
C ALA A 37 6.49 8.76 28.92
N GLU A 38 5.44 7.97 29.17
CA GLU A 38 5.39 6.55 28.82
C GLU A 38 5.37 6.35 27.29
N ALA A 39 4.61 7.17 26.56
CA ALA A 39 4.58 7.14 25.10
C ALA A 39 5.96 7.49 24.50
N GLU A 40 6.62 8.51 25.01
CA GLU A 40 7.96 8.88 24.57
C GLU A 40 9.00 7.79 24.91
N ALA A 41 8.91 7.17 26.08
CA ALA A 41 9.77 6.05 26.45
C ALA A 41 9.59 4.83 25.53
N LEU A 42 8.34 4.50 25.17
CA LEU A 42 8.03 3.42 24.22
C LEU A 42 8.56 3.75 22.83
N TYR A 43 8.38 4.98 22.38
CA TYR A 43 8.97 5.46 21.12
C TYR A 43 10.49 5.27 21.08
N LEU A 44 11.21 5.75 22.10
CA LEU A 44 12.67 5.62 22.17
C LEU A 44 13.13 4.16 22.23
N LYS A 45 12.39 3.27 22.91
CA LYS A 45 12.63 1.82 22.92
C LYS A 45 12.56 1.25 21.49
N ARG A 46 11.49 1.57 20.74
CA ARG A 46 11.32 1.14 19.34
C ARG A 46 12.41 1.69 18.45
N TYR A 47 12.69 2.99 18.55
CA TYR A 47 13.76 3.64 17.79
C TYR A 47 15.12 2.96 18.00
N ASN A 48 15.50 2.64 19.25
CA ASN A 48 16.76 2.00 19.58
C ASN A 48 16.82 0.51 19.21
N SER A 49 15.67 -0.14 18.98
CA SER A 49 15.60 -1.55 18.57
C SER A 49 15.56 -1.72 17.05
N ARG A 50 15.38 -0.65 16.28
CA ARG A 50 15.30 -0.74 14.80
C ARG A 50 16.54 -1.40 14.20
N GLY A 51 16.32 -2.24 13.17
CA GLY A 51 17.39 -2.94 12.48
C GLY A 51 18.03 -4.10 13.24
N LYS A 52 17.60 -4.40 14.48
CA LYS A 52 18.15 -5.50 15.29
C LYS A 52 17.44 -6.84 15.09
N SER A 53 16.24 -6.84 14.50
CA SER A 53 15.47 -8.05 14.23
C SER A 53 15.40 -8.35 12.73
N GLN A 54 15.19 -9.64 12.40
CA GLN A 54 14.90 -10.02 11.02
C GLN A 54 13.57 -9.41 10.57
N ALA A 55 13.49 -9.07 9.30
CA ALA A 55 12.33 -8.36 8.74
C ALA A 55 11.00 -9.12 8.93
N THR A 56 11.04 -10.44 9.04
CA THR A 56 9.86 -11.32 9.23
C THR A 56 9.71 -11.83 10.66
N ALA A 57 10.57 -11.43 11.60
CA ALA A 57 10.46 -11.87 12.98
C ALA A 57 9.22 -11.24 13.63
N LEU A 58 8.30 -12.06 14.12
CA LEU A 58 7.09 -11.60 14.83
C LEU A 58 7.43 -10.76 16.07
N SER A 59 8.54 -11.08 16.73
CA SER A 59 9.06 -10.31 17.88
C SER A 59 9.46 -8.87 17.56
N ALA A 60 9.49 -8.47 16.29
CA ALA A 60 9.71 -7.08 15.90
C ALA A 60 8.48 -6.19 16.17
N TYR A 61 7.30 -6.81 16.35
CA TYR A 61 6.02 -6.13 16.54
C TYR A 61 5.58 -6.31 17.99
N ASP A 62 5.79 -5.28 18.78
CA ASP A 62 5.68 -5.32 20.25
C ASP A 62 4.22 -5.30 20.76
N THR A 63 3.28 -4.93 19.93
CA THR A 63 1.85 -4.89 20.26
C THR A 63 1.04 -5.41 19.08
N LEU A 64 0.39 -6.54 19.24
CA LEU A 64 -0.46 -7.13 18.21
C LEU A 64 -1.91 -7.11 18.66
N GLY A 65 -2.80 -6.67 17.76
CA GLY A 65 -4.25 -6.79 17.89
C GLY A 65 -4.78 -7.94 17.02
N PRO A 66 -5.88 -8.61 17.40
CA PRO A 66 -6.51 -9.62 16.57
C PRO A 66 -7.21 -8.97 15.36
N VAL A 67 -7.26 -9.71 14.25
CA VAL A 67 -8.15 -9.44 13.12
C VAL A 67 -8.96 -10.71 12.89
N PHE A 68 -10.25 -10.65 13.21
CA PHE A 68 -11.09 -11.83 13.21
C PHE A 68 -11.61 -12.17 11.80
N GLY A 69 -11.28 -13.37 11.34
CA GLY A 69 -11.78 -13.93 10.07
C GLY A 69 -13.05 -14.75 10.26
N THR A 70 -13.27 -15.71 9.36
CA THR A 70 -14.43 -16.60 9.43
C THR A 70 -14.21 -17.78 10.37
N ILE A 71 -15.25 -18.15 11.12
CA ILE A 71 -15.26 -19.37 11.93
C ILE A 71 -15.33 -20.61 11.04
N ASP A 72 -16.04 -20.51 9.92
CA ASP A 72 -16.28 -21.61 8.98
C ASP A 72 -15.24 -21.67 7.87
N TYR A 73 -13.95 -21.50 8.24
CA TYR A 73 -12.86 -21.52 7.27
C TYR A 73 -12.85 -22.81 6.46
N GLN A 74 -12.80 -22.65 5.14
CA GLN A 74 -12.57 -23.73 4.20
C GLN A 74 -11.31 -23.40 3.38
N LYS A 75 -10.39 -24.35 3.32
CA LYS A 75 -9.19 -24.24 2.49
C LYS A 75 -9.60 -24.08 1.02
N LEU A 76 -8.88 -23.26 0.27
CA LEU A 76 -9.05 -23.17 -1.18
C LEU A 76 -8.82 -24.55 -1.82
N PRO A 77 -9.57 -24.90 -2.89
CA PRO A 77 -9.48 -26.22 -3.51
C PRO A 77 -8.10 -26.45 -4.15
N LEU A 78 -7.63 -27.69 -4.06
CA LEU A 78 -6.45 -28.15 -4.79
C LEU A 78 -6.85 -28.65 -6.16
N SER A 79 -6.08 -28.29 -7.20
CA SER A 79 -6.32 -28.76 -8.56
C SER A 79 -6.09 -30.26 -8.67
N GLN A 80 -7.07 -30.96 -9.26
CA GLN A 80 -6.96 -32.40 -9.58
C GLN A 80 -6.29 -32.62 -10.94
N SER A 81 -6.17 -31.55 -11.74
CA SER A 81 -5.58 -31.57 -13.10
C SER A 81 -4.77 -30.30 -13.32
N PRO A 82 -3.60 -30.18 -12.70
CA PRO A 82 -2.73 -29.01 -12.90
C PRO A 82 -2.43 -28.78 -14.38
N THR A 83 -2.43 -27.52 -14.79
CA THR A 83 -2.23 -27.11 -16.19
C THR A 83 -0.84 -26.54 -16.46
N ILE A 84 -0.09 -26.26 -15.41
CA ILE A 84 1.31 -25.86 -15.51
C ILE A 84 2.19 -27.11 -15.53
N SER A 85 3.13 -27.20 -16.47
CA SER A 85 4.02 -28.35 -16.58
C SER A 85 4.82 -28.57 -15.29
N SER A 86 5.01 -29.84 -14.88
CA SER A 86 5.81 -30.19 -13.70
C SER A 86 7.22 -29.60 -13.74
N LYS A 87 7.84 -29.57 -14.92
CA LYS A 87 9.17 -28.99 -15.14
C LYS A 87 9.20 -27.49 -14.81
N ALA A 88 8.16 -26.72 -15.13
CA ALA A 88 8.09 -25.30 -14.80
C ALA A 88 7.87 -25.11 -13.29
N ILE A 89 7.02 -25.93 -12.67
CA ILE A 89 6.80 -25.93 -11.22
C ILE A 89 8.12 -26.26 -10.48
N GLU A 90 8.82 -27.32 -10.87
CA GLU A 90 10.11 -27.68 -10.28
C GLU A 90 11.13 -26.54 -10.38
N LYS A 91 11.29 -25.96 -11.59
CA LYS A 91 12.20 -24.81 -11.80
C LYS A 91 11.82 -23.60 -10.94
N ALA A 92 10.54 -23.29 -10.82
CA ALA A 92 10.04 -22.19 -9.98
C ALA A 92 10.28 -22.49 -8.49
N ASN A 93 10.01 -23.72 -8.05
CA ASN A 93 10.22 -24.15 -6.67
C ASN A 93 11.71 -24.11 -6.28
N ASP A 94 12.61 -24.56 -7.13
CA ASP A 94 14.06 -24.46 -6.92
C ASP A 94 14.51 -23.00 -6.80
N TYR A 95 14.02 -22.14 -7.70
CA TYR A 95 14.32 -20.70 -7.64
C TYR A 95 13.91 -20.09 -6.31
N VAL A 96 12.66 -20.30 -5.88
CA VAL A 96 12.16 -19.68 -4.64
C VAL A 96 12.80 -20.30 -3.39
N ALA A 97 13.15 -21.60 -3.40
CA ALA A 97 13.82 -22.25 -2.28
C ALA A 97 15.19 -21.62 -1.96
N GLU A 98 15.90 -21.15 -2.99
CA GLU A 98 17.18 -20.45 -2.83
C GLU A 98 17.04 -18.99 -2.35
N MET A 99 15.82 -18.44 -2.26
CA MET A 99 15.55 -17.02 -2.00
C MET A 99 15.00 -16.73 -0.60
N ASN A 100 15.26 -17.59 0.41
CA ASN A 100 14.71 -17.46 1.76
C ASN A 100 13.18 -17.34 1.77
N THR A 101 12.52 -18.13 0.95
CA THR A 101 11.07 -18.18 0.85
C THR A 101 10.46 -18.84 2.10
N SER A 102 9.32 -18.37 2.57
CA SER A 102 8.52 -19.02 3.59
C SER A 102 7.32 -19.77 2.98
N ALA A 103 6.63 -19.17 2.01
CA ALA A 103 5.54 -19.82 1.28
C ALA A 103 5.62 -19.49 -0.21
N PHE A 104 5.32 -20.47 -1.04
CA PHE A 104 5.16 -20.35 -2.49
C PHE A 104 3.89 -21.08 -2.89
N VAL A 105 2.92 -20.33 -3.42
CA VAL A 105 1.61 -20.85 -3.81
C VAL A 105 1.26 -20.37 -5.21
N VAL A 106 0.82 -21.30 -6.05
CA VAL A 106 0.31 -21.00 -7.40
C VAL A 106 -1.16 -21.39 -7.48
N TRP A 107 -2.01 -20.42 -7.75
CA TRP A 107 -3.44 -20.62 -7.98
C TRP A 107 -3.76 -20.34 -9.45
N ARG A 108 -4.56 -21.20 -10.05
CA ARG A 108 -4.99 -21.04 -11.45
C ARG A 108 -6.30 -21.74 -11.70
N ASN A 109 -7.15 -21.15 -12.58
CA ASN A 109 -8.42 -21.76 -13.01
C ASN A 109 -9.30 -22.25 -11.84
N GLY A 110 -9.39 -21.46 -10.77
CA GLY A 110 -10.26 -21.75 -9.63
C GLY A 110 -9.64 -22.63 -8.54
N ALA A 111 -8.39 -23.09 -8.66
CA ALA A 111 -7.78 -24.01 -7.70
C ALA A 111 -6.28 -23.76 -7.50
N ILE A 112 -5.74 -24.21 -6.36
CA ILE A 112 -4.29 -24.23 -6.10
C ILE A 112 -3.67 -25.36 -6.94
N GLU A 113 -2.78 -25.01 -7.86
CA GLU A 113 -2.00 -25.97 -8.65
C GLU A 113 -0.71 -26.40 -7.99
N HIS A 114 -0.15 -25.54 -7.13
CA HIS A 114 1.04 -25.87 -6.35
C HIS A 114 1.07 -25.08 -5.03
N GLU A 115 1.53 -25.72 -3.97
CA GLU A 115 1.89 -25.05 -2.72
C GLU A 115 3.13 -25.71 -2.12
N SER A 116 4.06 -24.89 -1.64
CA SER A 116 5.23 -25.32 -0.88
C SER A 116 5.60 -24.31 0.20
N TYR A 117 6.11 -24.83 1.31
CA TYR A 117 6.49 -24.05 2.48
C TYR A 117 7.92 -24.41 2.87
N PHE A 118 8.69 -23.42 3.35
CA PHE A 118 10.11 -23.54 3.62
C PHE A 118 10.46 -22.96 4.99
N GLY A 119 11.63 -23.34 5.51
CA GLY A 119 12.17 -22.72 6.73
C GLY A 119 11.34 -22.94 7.99
N GLY A 120 10.57 -24.04 8.06
CA GLY A 120 9.71 -24.36 9.20
C GLY A 120 8.34 -23.69 9.15
N PHE A 121 7.99 -23.01 8.07
CA PHE A 121 6.64 -22.49 7.81
C PHE A 121 5.75 -23.60 7.25
N ASP A 122 4.43 -23.43 7.43
CA ASP A 122 3.37 -24.30 6.92
C ASP A 122 2.15 -23.46 6.50
N ALA A 123 1.07 -24.12 6.12
CA ALA A 123 -0.16 -23.46 5.68
C ALA A 123 -0.86 -22.65 6.78
N ASP A 124 -0.58 -22.96 8.04
CA ASP A 124 -1.19 -22.32 9.21
C ASP A 124 -0.33 -21.18 9.77
N SER A 125 0.89 -21.06 9.28
CA SER A 125 1.84 -20.05 9.74
C SER A 125 1.41 -18.64 9.40
N LEU A 126 1.44 -17.73 10.38
CA LEU A 126 1.22 -16.31 10.16
C LEU A 126 2.45 -15.69 9.51
N ILE A 127 2.24 -14.98 8.43
CA ILE A 127 3.27 -14.34 7.62
C ILE A 127 3.09 -12.83 7.73
N VAL A 128 4.16 -12.12 8.01
CA VAL A 128 4.15 -10.64 8.08
C VAL A 128 4.00 -10.05 6.68
N SER A 129 2.97 -9.26 6.47
CA SER A 129 2.65 -8.65 5.16
C SER A 129 3.73 -7.75 4.61
N LYS A 130 4.44 -7.01 5.48
CA LYS A 130 5.13 -5.79 5.05
C LYS A 130 4.17 -4.91 4.27
N SER A 131 4.60 -4.36 3.13
CA SER A 131 3.74 -3.49 2.31
C SER A 131 2.63 -4.22 1.54
N LEU A 132 2.49 -5.55 1.67
CA LEU A 132 1.24 -6.24 1.29
C LEU A 132 0.03 -5.79 2.15
N ALA A 133 0.25 -5.05 3.22
CA ALA A 133 -0.82 -4.37 3.95
C ALA A 133 -1.52 -3.29 3.12
N LYS A 134 -0.81 -2.63 2.20
CA LYS A 134 -1.38 -1.55 1.36
C LYS A 134 -2.51 -2.02 0.43
N PRO A 135 -2.41 -3.18 -0.24
CA PRO A 135 -3.57 -3.79 -0.87
C PRO A 135 -4.74 -4.04 0.08
N ILE A 136 -4.50 -4.48 1.33
CA ILE A 136 -5.57 -4.66 2.32
C ILE A 136 -6.24 -3.32 2.64
N SER A 137 -5.44 -2.27 2.83
CA SER A 137 -5.95 -0.90 3.04
C SER A 137 -6.78 -0.40 1.85
N MET A 138 -6.35 -0.70 0.63
CA MET A 138 -7.10 -0.39 -0.59
C MET A 138 -8.43 -1.16 -0.65
N LEU A 139 -8.45 -2.45 -0.30
CA LEU A 139 -9.69 -3.23 -0.19
C LEU A 139 -10.63 -2.66 0.88
N ALA A 140 -10.10 -2.26 2.04
CA ALA A 140 -10.87 -1.64 3.12
C ALA A 140 -11.56 -0.35 2.66
N VAL A 141 -10.86 0.51 1.89
CA VAL A 141 -11.44 1.72 1.30
C VAL A 141 -12.48 1.36 0.22
N GLY A 142 -12.17 0.41 -0.68
CA GLY A 142 -13.12 -0.07 -1.68
C GLY A 142 -14.42 -0.59 -1.04
N ARG A 143 -14.30 -1.30 0.07
CA ARG A 143 -15.44 -1.78 0.82
C ARG A 143 -16.23 -0.64 1.47
N ALA A 144 -15.54 0.36 2.06
CA ALA A 144 -16.20 1.53 2.63
C ALA A 144 -16.96 2.36 1.58
N ILE A 145 -16.44 2.44 0.36
CA ILE A 145 -17.16 3.04 -0.77
C ILE A 145 -18.39 2.20 -1.15
N LYS A 146 -18.24 0.87 -1.21
CA LYS A 146 -19.34 -0.04 -1.55
C LYS A 146 -20.51 0.05 -0.57
N GLU A 147 -20.21 0.21 0.72
CA GLU A 147 -21.19 0.34 1.79
C GLU A 147 -21.69 1.78 2.01
N GLY A 148 -21.16 2.76 1.26
CA GLY A 148 -21.60 4.15 1.29
C GLY A 148 -21.06 4.99 2.45
N HIS A 149 -20.04 4.52 3.16
CA HIS A 149 -19.34 5.27 4.22
C HIS A 149 -18.38 6.31 3.63
N ILE A 150 -17.85 6.04 2.46
CA ILE A 150 -17.04 6.96 1.63
C ILE A 150 -17.79 7.15 0.32
N GLU A 151 -17.95 8.38 -0.13
CA GLU A 151 -18.70 8.68 -1.35
C GLU A 151 -17.97 8.18 -2.61
N SER A 152 -16.68 8.47 -2.70
CA SER A 152 -15.84 8.07 -3.84
C SER A 152 -14.35 8.20 -3.52
N LEU A 153 -13.52 7.71 -4.45
CA LEU A 153 -12.07 7.94 -4.39
C LEU A 153 -11.67 9.42 -4.52
N ASP A 154 -12.54 10.27 -5.03
CA ASP A 154 -12.30 11.71 -5.20
C ASP A 154 -12.82 12.54 -4.02
N GLN A 155 -13.38 11.91 -3.00
CA GLN A 155 -13.77 12.59 -1.77
C GLN A 155 -12.53 13.09 -1.02
N SER A 156 -12.65 14.29 -0.42
CA SER A 156 -11.57 14.84 0.41
C SER A 156 -11.37 14.02 1.68
N VAL A 157 -10.13 13.72 2.01
CA VAL A 157 -9.76 13.10 3.29
C VAL A 157 -10.14 13.99 4.47
N SER A 158 -10.20 15.30 4.29
CA SER A 158 -10.59 16.26 5.34
C SER A 158 -12.06 16.16 5.79
N ASP A 159 -12.91 15.46 5.03
CA ASP A 159 -14.27 15.17 5.49
C ASP A 159 -14.27 14.25 6.72
N PHE A 160 -13.22 13.46 6.88
CA PHE A 160 -12.99 12.50 7.96
C PHE A 160 -11.87 12.96 8.91
N ILE A 161 -10.72 13.38 8.37
CA ILE A 161 -9.62 13.99 9.13
C ILE A 161 -9.86 15.50 9.18
N THR A 162 -10.80 15.90 10.04
CA THR A 162 -11.34 17.26 10.08
C THR A 162 -10.33 18.33 10.48
N GLU A 163 -9.21 17.93 11.09
CA GLU A 163 -8.05 18.76 11.42
C GLU A 163 -7.40 19.40 10.18
N TRP A 164 -7.67 18.85 9.01
CA TRP A 164 -7.14 19.36 7.74
C TRP A 164 -8.03 20.36 7.02
N LYS A 165 -9.28 20.57 7.50
CA LYS A 165 -10.19 21.57 6.92
C LYS A 165 -9.61 22.98 7.02
N GLY A 166 -9.69 23.71 5.92
CA GLY A 166 -9.12 25.07 5.82
C GLY A 166 -7.59 25.11 5.71
N THR A 167 -6.92 23.97 5.58
CA THR A 167 -5.46 23.88 5.32
C THR A 167 -5.17 23.40 3.90
N GLU A 168 -3.93 23.49 3.45
CA GLU A 168 -3.55 22.94 2.14
C GLU A 168 -3.71 21.40 2.05
N LYS A 169 -3.74 20.68 3.19
CA LYS A 169 -4.02 19.25 3.25
C LYS A 169 -5.48 18.90 2.93
N GLU A 170 -6.41 19.85 2.93
CA GLU A 170 -7.79 19.65 2.50
C GLU A 170 -7.91 19.17 1.06
N LYS A 171 -6.92 19.48 0.22
CA LYS A 171 -6.83 19.02 -1.18
C LYS A 171 -6.44 17.54 -1.33
N ILE A 172 -6.13 16.86 -0.23
CA ILE A 172 -5.79 15.43 -0.27
C ILE A 172 -7.08 14.63 -0.45
N LEU A 173 -7.16 13.88 -1.56
CA LEU A 173 -8.29 13.00 -1.86
C LEU A 173 -8.00 11.58 -1.35
N VAL A 174 -9.04 10.79 -1.14
CA VAL A 174 -8.92 9.38 -0.72
C VAL A 174 -7.98 8.60 -1.65
N ARG A 175 -8.11 8.77 -2.99
CA ARG A 175 -7.18 8.13 -3.95
C ARG A 175 -5.73 8.48 -3.72
N HIS A 176 -5.42 9.70 -3.26
CA HIS A 176 -4.04 10.12 -3.04
C HIS A 176 -3.34 9.37 -1.89
N LEU A 177 -4.12 8.83 -0.95
CA LEU A 177 -3.57 7.93 0.06
C LEU A 177 -3.19 6.57 -0.52
N LEU A 178 -3.99 6.07 -1.48
CA LEU A 178 -3.82 4.73 -2.06
C LEU A 178 -2.75 4.70 -3.16
N ASP A 179 -2.64 5.78 -3.93
CA ASP A 179 -1.72 5.89 -5.08
C ASP A 179 -0.46 6.71 -4.80
N MET A 180 -0.18 6.99 -3.51
CA MET A 180 1.05 7.66 -3.05
C MET A 180 1.25 9.08 -3.62
N ARG A 181 0.16 9.83 -3.79
CA ARG A 181 0.20 11.20 -4.31
C ARG A 181 -0.34 12.25 -3.32
N ALA A 182 -0.35 11.93 -2.03
CA ALA A 182 -0.84 12.84 -1.00
C ALA A 182 -0.04 14.14 -0.86
N GLY A 183 1.17 14.22 -1.42
CA GLY A 183 2.03 15.39 -1.30
C GLY A 183 2.72 15.52 0.07
N LEU A 184 2.55 14.57 0.95
CA LEU A 184 3.22 14.51 2.26
C LEU A 184 4.72 14.24 2.11
N LEU A 185 5.49 14.54 3.16
CA LEU A 185 6.94 14.29 3.19
C LEU A 185 7.26 12.84 2.75
N PRO A 186 8.12 12.65 1.73
CA PRO A 186 8.46 11.32 1.22
C PRO A 186 9.10 10.40 2.26
N GLN A 187 8.96 9.08 2.01
CA GLN A 187 9.61 8.04 2.83
C GLN A 187 11.09 8.30 3.04
N GLY A 188 11.55 8.18 4.27
CA GLY A 188 12.94 8.32 4.66
C GLY A 188 13.20 7.79 6.07
N GLN A 189 14.44 7.89 6.48
CA GLN A 189 14.90 7.61 7.85
C GLN A 189 15.88 8.70 8.27
N SER A 190 15.92 8.99 9.56
CA SER A 190 16.89 9.92 10.15
C SER A 190 17.63 9.24 11.29
N LEU A 191 18.89 9.64 11.47
CA LEU A 191 19.68 9.24 12.64
C LEU A 191 19.30 10.05 13.89
N GLU A 192 18.57 11.14 13.73
CA GLU A 192 18.07 11.96 14.83
C GLU A 192 16.77 11.34 15.37
N PRO A 193 16.72 10.93 16.64
CA PRO A 193 15.52 10.33 17.22
C PRO A 193 14.26 11.20 17.04
N GLU A 194 14.38 12.48 17.30
CA GLU A 194 13.24 13.42 17.26
C GLU A 194 12.76 13.77 15.86
N HIS A 195 13.43 13.27 14.83
CA HIS A 195 13.02 13.58 13.46
C HIS A 195 11.65 12.99 13.13
N ILE A 196 10.80 13.80 12.50
CA ILE A 196 9.40 13.45 12.17
C ILE A 196 9.25 12.14 11.38
N LEU A 197 10.20 11.80 10.49
CA LEU A 197 10.20 10.54 9.73
C LEU A 197 10.22 9.30 10.63
N ASN A 198 10.92 9.38 11.77
CA ASN A 198 11.00 8.28 12.72
C ASN A 198 9.74 8.23 13.60
N ARG A 199 9.31 9.40 14.09
CA ARG A 199 8.12 9.52 14.95
C ARG A 199 6.85 9.08 14.22
N ALA A 200 6.65 9.51 12.98
CA ALA A 200 5.50 9.15 12.15
C ALA A 200 5.36 7.64 11.85
N TYR A 201 6.36 6.84 12.17
CA TYR A 201 6.29 5.39 11.97
C TYR A 201 6.37 4.58 13.27
N MET A 202 7.15 5.03 14.24
CA MET A 202 7.44 4.25 15.46
C MET A 202 6.76 4.80 16.72
N HIS A 203 6.23 6.03 16.68
CA HIS A 203 5.58 6.62 17.85
C HIS A 203 4.28 5.87 18.20
N PRO A 204 3.97 5.63 19.49
CA PRO A 204 2.71 4.98 19.90
C PRO A 204 1.45 5.81 19.58
N HIS A 205 1.61 7.00 19.08
CA HIS A 205 0.56 7.85 18.51
C HIS A 205 0.98 8.31 17.10
N HIS A 206 1.46 7.37 16.26
CA HIS A 206 1.95 7.70 14.92
C HIS A 206 0.88 8.35 14.04
N ASP A 207 -0.36 7.96 14.18
CA ASP A 207 -1.53 8.53 13.54
C ASP A 207 -1.70 10.02 13.87
N GLU A 208 -1.67 10.38 15.16
CA GLU A 208 -1.72 11.77 15.64
C GLU A 208 -0.52 12.58 15.11
N VAL A 209 0.69 12.00 15.19
CA VAL A 209 1.92 12.62 14.63
C VAL A 209 1.76 12.94 13.15
N ILE A 210 1.17 12.01 12.36
CA ILE A 210 0.97 12.22 10.92
C ILE A 210 -0.11 13.29 10.68
N ILE A 211 -1.20 13.22 11.39
CA ILE A 211 -2.32 14.16 11.21
C ILE A 211 -1.90 15.58 11.56
N HIS A 212 -1.28 15.79 12.71
CA HIS A 212 -1.00 17.12 13.25
C HIS A 212 0.35 17.70 12.86
N GLU A 213 1.40 16.88 12.77
CA GLU A 213 2.77 17.35 12.66
C GLU A 213 3.42 17.08 11.29
N TYR A 214 2.98 16.03 10.56
CA TYR A 214 3.69 15.60 9.35
C TYR A 214 3.51 16.62 8.21
N PRO A 215 4.60 17.10 7.59
CA PRO A 215 4.52 18.22 6.66
C PRO A 215 3.99 17.81 5.27
N LEU A 216 3.25 18.74 4.66
CA LEU A 216 2.98 18.74 3.23
C LEU A 216 4.19 19.35 2.52
N THR A 217 4.73 18.68 1.51
CA THR A 217 5.93 19.12 0.77
C THR A 217 5.67 19.41 -0.70
N HIS A 218 4.55 18.90 -1.23
CA HIS A 218 4.11 19.09 -2.60
C HIS A 218 2.59 19.29 -2.63
N GLU A 219 2.08 19.89 -3.68
CA GLU A 219 0.64 19.95 -3.89
C GLU A 219 0.08 18.53 -4.10
N PRO A 220 -1.01 18.14 -3.39
CA PRO A 220 -1.64 16.84 -3.53
C PRO A 220 -2.01 16.53 -4.99
N GLY A 221 -1.79 15.29 -5.40
CA GLY A 221 -2.06 14.81 -6.75
C GLY A 221 -1.01 15.13 -7.82
N THR A 222 -0.01 15.98 -7.52
CA THR A 222 0.95 16.46 -8.52
C THR A 222 2.21 15.60 -8.64
N ARG A 223 2.54 14.80 -7.62
CA ARG A 223 3.76 14.01 -7.58
C ARG A 223 3.53 12.65 -6.92
N TYR A 224 4.12 11.60 -7.47
CA TYR A 224 4.22 10.30 -6.83
C TYR A 224 5.41 10.29 -5.86
N GLU A 225 5.15 10.02 -4.60
CA GLU A 225 6.18 9.82 -3.58
C GLU A 225 5.75 8.73 -2.62
N TYR A 226 6.40 7.58 -2.69
CA TYR A 226 6.12 6.50 -1.77
C TYR A 226 6.39 6.91 -0.32
N ALA A 227 5.39 6.76 0.54
CA ALA A 227 5.51 7.08 1.96
C ALA A 227 4.61 6.17 2.80
N ASN A 228 5.18 5.53 3.82
CA ASN A 228 4.37 4.77 4.77
C ASN A 228 3.41 5.68 5.53
N SER A 229 3.84 6.88 5.93
CA SER A 229 2.97 7.87 6.55
C SER A 229 1.68 8.16 5.78
N THR A 230 1.73 8.14 4.45
CA THR A 230 0.52 8.27 3.61
C THR A 230 -0.39 7.06 3.76
N ALA A 231 0.17 5.85 3.76
CA ALA A 231 -0.62 4.62 3.91
C ALA A 231 -1.16 4.42 5.34
N GLU A 232 -0.45 4.91 6.37
CA GLU A 232 -0.90 4.84 7.77
C GLU A 232 -2.15 5.68 8.04
N LEU A 233 -2.47 6.66 7.19
CA LEU A 233 -3.69 7.46 7.29
C LEU A 233 -4.97 6.71 6.91
N VAL A 234 -4.84 5.52 6.29
CA VAL A 234 -6.03 4.74 5.90
C VAL A 234 -6.75 4.18 7.11
N ALA A 235 -6.05 3.76 8.18
CA ALA A 235 -6.70 3.29 9.39
C ALA A 235 -7.57 4.39 10.03
N PRO A 236 -7.05 5.58 10.39
CA PRO A 236 -7.89 6.63 10.96
C PRO A 236 -8.96 7.15 9.98
N LEU A 237 -8.72 7.08 8.65
CA LEU A 237 -9.75 7.39 7.66
C LEU A 237 -10.95 6.43 7.78
N ILE A 238 -10.69 5.11 7.78
CA ILE A 238 -11.73 4.08 7.89
C ILE A 238 -12.46 4.18 9.23
N GLU A 239 -11.73 4.29 10.33
CA GLU A 239 -12.33 4.41 11.67
C GLU A 239 -13.28 5.60 11.76
N ARG A 240 -12.89 6.75 11.22
CA ARG A 240 -13.72 7.98 11.24
C ARG A 240 -14.87 7.95 10.23
N ALA A 241 -14.70 7.28 9.09
CA ALA A 241 -15.74 7.14 8.07
C ALA A 241 -16.83 6.15 8.50
N THR A 242 -16.45 5.04 9.15
CA THR A 242 -17.34 3.92 9.45
C THR A 242 -17.81 3.90 10.91
N GLY A 243 -17.08 4.52 11.82
CA GLY A 243 -17.26 4.41 13.26
C GLY A 243 -16.80 3.06 13.84
N THR A 244 -16.09 2.24 13.05
CA THR A 244 -15.61 0.90 13.39
C THR A 244 -14.09 0.89 13.43
N PRO A 245 -13.42 0.30 14.45
CA PRO A 245 -11.97 0.12 14.45
C PRO A 245 -11.48 -0.54 13.16
N TYR A 246 -10.33 -0.13 12.66
CA TYR A 246 -9.83 -0.60 11.36
C TYR A 246 -9.63 -2.12 11.31
N GLU A 247 -9.10 -2.72 12.36
CA GLU A 247 -8.91 -4.18 12.47
C GLU A 247 -10.24 -4.94 12.44
N ASP A 248 -11.27 -4.41 13.08
CA ASP A 248 -12.62 -5.00 13.07
C ASP A 248 -13.24 -4.82 11.68
N TRP A 249 -13.10 -3.64 11.06
CA TRP A 249 -13.56 -3.40 9.68
C TRP A 249 -12.91 -4.37 8.68
N VAL A 250 -11.59 -4.57 8.75
CA VAL A 250 -10.89 -5.54 7.90
C VAL A 250 -11.38 -6.95 8.17
N GLY A 251 -11.58 -7.30 9.42
CA GLY A 251 -12.12 -8.62 9.82
C GLY A 251 -13.51 -8.86 9.25
N ASP A 252 -14.44 -7.96 9.56
CA ASP A 252 -15.86 -8.13 9.25
C ASP A 252 -16.18 -7.95 7.75
N GLU A 253 -15.53 -6.99 7.10
CA GLU A 253 -15.88 -6.57 5.76
C GLU A 253 -14.95 -7.13 4.67
N ILE A 254 -13.80 -7.72 5.05
CA ILE A 254 -12.86 -8.31 4.09
C ILE A 254 -12.60 -9.79 4.42
N LEU A 255 -12.06 -10.13 5.62
CA LEU A 255 -11.67 -11.50 5.91
C LEU A 255 -12.87 -12.45 5.91
N LYS A 256 -13.93 -12.12 6.67
CA LYS A 256 -15.12 -12.98 6.78
C LYS A 256 -15.83 -13.19 5.45
N PRO A 257 -16.13 -12.15 4.64
CA PRO A 257 -16.74 -12.32 3.33
C PRO A 257 -15.93 -13.19 2.38
N LEU A 258 -14.59 -13.13 2.46
CA LEU A 258 -13.70 -13.95 1.64
C LEU A 258 -13.45 -15.36 2.20
N GLY A 259 -14.03 -15.70 3.35
CA GLY A 259 -13.79 -16.98 4.00
C GLY A 259 -12.34 -17.13 4.50
N ALA A 260 -11.65 -16.03 4.79
CA ALA A 260 -10.28 -16.05 5.30
C ALA A 260 -10.22 -16.30 6.80
N ARG A 261 -9.08 -16.80 7.29
CA ARG A 261 -8.81 -17.10 8.70
C ARG A 261 -8.51 -15.83 9.50
N ASP A 262 -8.58 -15.99 10.83
CA ASP A 262 -8.08 -15.01 11.78
C ASP A 262 -6.62 -14.66 11.53
N GLY A 263 -6.27 -13.45 11.89
CA GLY A 263 -4.90 -12.96 11.86
C GLY A 263 -4.62 -11.96 12.96
N GLN A 264 -3.54 -11.22 12.79
CA GLN A 264 -3.11 -10.19 13.71
C GLN A 264 -2.66 -8.96 12.94
N ILE A 265 -2.68 -7.80 13.59
CA ILE A 265 -2.15 -6.55 13.03
C ILE A 265 -1.29 -5.84 14.06
N TRP A 266 -0.24 -5.19 13.60
CA TRP A 266 0.60 -4.37 14.48
C TRP A 266 -0.14 -3.11 14.89
N MET A 267 -0.33 -2.94 16.19
CA MET A 267 -0.97 -1.79 16.82
C MET A 267 0.09 -0.77 17.25
N ASN A 268 -0.20 0.49 17.14
CA ASN A 268 0.70 1.53 17.62
C ASN A 268 0.86 1.52 19.16
N ARG A 269 -0.17 1.05 19.88
CA ARG A 269 -0.23 0.80 21.32
C ARG A 269 -1.41 -0.11 21.66
N PRO A 270 -1.51 -0.69 22.84
CA PRO A 270 -2.71 -1.43 23.25
C PRO A 270 -3.96 -0.54 23.15
N GLY A 271 -4.98 -1.00 22.40
CA GLY A 271 -6.23 -0.26 22.16
C GLY A 271 -6.06 1.05 21.38
N GLY A 272 -4.96 1.19 20.64
CA GLY A 272 -4.70 2.32 19.74
C GLY A 272 -5.02 2.00 18.30
N THR A 273 -4.51 2.80 17.37
CA THR A 273 -4.71 2.66 15.92
C THR A 273 -3.72 1.67 15.32
N PRO A 274 -4.13 0.74 14.47
CA PRO A 274 -3.22 -0.19 13.80
C PRO A 274 -2.42 0.46 12.68
N HIS A 275 -1.30 -0.18 12.33
CA HIS A 275 -0.49 0.19 11.18
C HIS A 275 -1.12 -0.32 9.88
N SER A 276 -1.87 0.52 9.17
CA SER A 276 -2.52 0.15 7.91
C SER A 276 -1.55 0.06 6.72
N GLY A 277 -0.43 0.75 6.77
CA GLY A 277 0.60 0.70 5.71
C GLY A 277 1.57 -0.47 5.82
N CYS A 278 1.59 -1.16 6.96
CA CYS A 278 2.47 -2.29 7.25
C CYS A 278 1.83 -3.24 8.25
N CYS A 279 2.23 -4.42 8.16
CA CYS A 279 2.43 -5.42 9.21
C CYS A 279 1.13 -5.98 9.80
N THR A 280 0.25 -6.40 8.88
CA THR A 280 -0.77 -7.41 9.13
C THR A 280 -0.10 -8.80 9.04
N LEU A 281 -0.49 -9.70 9.92
CA LEU A 281 0.04 -11.05 10.02
C LEU A 281 -1.09 -12.02 9.67
N LEU A 282 -1.02 -12.60 8.48
CA LEU A 282 -2.06 -13.50 7.94
C LEU A 282 -1.42 -14.75 7.37
N THR A 283 -2.21 -15.79 7.13
CA THR A 283 -1.75 -16.99 6.42
C THR A 283 -1.55 -16.70 4.92
N ALA A 284 -0.77 -17.54 4.23
CA ALA A 284 -0.59 -17.47 2.78
C ALA A 284 -1.94 -17.54 2.05
N ASP A 285 -2.86 -18.38 2.52
CA ASP A 285 -4.22 -18.52 1.98
C ASP A 285 -5.00 -17.20 2.03
N SER A 286 -4.89 -16.42 3.12
CA SER A 286 -5.57 -15.13 3.23
C SER A 286 -5.07 -14.10 2.22
N TYR A 287 -3.75 -14.01 2.02
CA TYR A 287 -3.18 -13.14 0.98
C TYR A 287 -3.60 -13.57 -0.43
N LEU A 288 -3.68 -14.87 -0.67
CA LEU A 288 -4.13 -15.43 -1.94
C LEU A 288 -5.59 -15.04 -2.23
N ARG A 289 -6.48 -15.07 -1.23
CA ARG A 289 -7.89 -14.65 -1.36
C ARG A 289 -8.03 -13.18 -1.75
N PHE A 290 -7.21 -12.29 -1.22
CA PHE A 290 -7.20 -10.89 -1.66
C PHE A 290 -6.83 -10.74 -3.13
N ALA A 291 -5.85 -11.50 -3.58
CA ALA A 291 -5.44 -11.50 -4.98
C ALA A 291 -6.54 -12.10 -5.89
N ILE A 292 -7.22 -13.18 -5.46
CA ILE A 292 -8.35 -13.78 -6.18
C ILE A 292 -9.50 -12.77 -6.30
N LEU A 293 -9.84 -12.05 -5.23
CA LEU A 293 -10.87 -11.01 -5.27
C LEU A 293 -10.60 -9.97 -6.35
N LEU A 294 -9.33 -9.53 -6.50
CA LEU A 294 -8.97 -8.59 -7.56
C LEU A 294 -8.95 -9.23 -8.94
N LEU A 295 -8.51 -10.49 -9.06
CA LEU A 295 -8.56 -11.23 -10.30
C LEU A 295 -10.00 -11.40 -10.81
N GLN A 296 -10.96 -11.58 -9.91
CA GLN A 296 -12.38 -11.73 -10.16
C GLN A 296 -13.15 -10.39 -10.16
N ASP A 297 -12.47 -9.28 -10.46
CA ASP A 297 -13.08 -7.94 -10.55
C ASP A 297 -13.90 -7.54 -9.31
N GLY A 298 -13.45 -7.92 -8.11
CA GLY A 298 -14.12 -7.56 -6.87
C GLY A 298 -15.35 -8.38 -6.53
N GLU A 299 -15.54 -9.53 -7.17
CA GLU A 299 -16.56 -10.52 -6.83
C GLU A 299 -15.97 -11.72 -6.09
N TRP A 300 -16.72 -12.28 -5.17
CA TRP A 300 -16.39 -13.49 -4.43
C TRP A 300 -17.65 -14.34 -4.24
N ASP A 301 -17.62 -15.59 -4.68
CA ASP A 301 -18.76 -16.53 -4.61
C ASP A 301 -20.06 -15.92 -5.11
N GLY A 302 -20.00 -15.20 -6.24
CA GLY A 302 -21.14 -14.53 -6.86
C GLY A 302 -21.66 -13.29 -6.14
N LYS A 303 -20.94 -12.83 -5.10
CA LYS A 303 -21.25 -11.60 -4.37
C LYS A 303 -20.24 -10.51 -4.73
N ARG A 304 -20.75 -9.33 -5.05
CA ARG A 304 -19.88 -8.18 -5.30
C ARG A 304 -19.43 -7.54 -3.99
N ILE A 305 -18.16 -7.67 -3.70
CA ILE A 305 -17.51 -7.14 -2.50
C ILE A 305 -17.03 -5.70 -2.73
N LEU A 306 -16.47 -5.40 -3.91
CA LEU A 306 -15.96 -4.07 -4.27
C LEU A 306 -16.89 -3.37 -5.28
N PRO A 307 -16.86 -2.03 -5.36
CA PRO A 307 -17.66 -1.31 -6.35
C PRO A 307 -17.33 -1.74 -7.78
N LEU A 308 -18.33 -1.71 -8.66
CA LEU A 308 -18.11 -1.97 -10.10
C LEU A 308 -17.11 -0.97 -10.67
N GLY A 309 -16.11 -1.47 -11.43
CA GLY A 309 -15.05 -0.66 -12.03
C GLY A 309 -13.99 -0.18 -11.03
N PHE A 310 -14.06 -0.59 -9.76
CA PHE A 310 -13.04 -0.24 -8.75
C PHE A 310 -11.70 -0.92 -9.07
N VAL A 311 -11.72 -2.20 -9.45
CA VAL A 311 -10.49 -2.93 -9.77
C VAL A 311 -9.79 -2.37 -11.01
N ASP A 312 -10.55 -1.86 -12.00
CA ASP A 312 -9.96 -1.16 -13.15
C ASP A 312 -9.22 0.10 -12.73
N GLN A 313 -9.76 0.86 -11.77
CA GLN A 313 -9.05 2.01 -11.20
C GLN A 313 -7.82 1.59 -10.41
N VAL A 314 -7.90 0.49 -9.64
CA VAL A 314 -6.77 -0.07 -8.86
C VAL A 314 -5.57 -0.39 -9.75
N LYS A 315 -5.80 -1.07 -10.88
CA LYS A 315 -4.74 -1.50 -11.82
C LYS A 315 -4.36 -0.44 -12.87
N THR A 316 -5.03 0.72 -12.87
CA THR A 316 -4.65 1.85 -13.75
C THR A 316 -3.42 2.55 -13.18
N ALA A 317 -2.40 2.71 -14.02
CA ALA A 317 -1.17 3.40 -13.65
C ALA A 317 -1.44 4.85 -13.23
N THR A 318 -0.76 5.31 -12.19
CA THR A 318 -0.86 6.71 -11.76
C THR A 318 -0.21 7.63 -12.80
N PRO A 319 -0.71 8.86 -12.98
CA PRO A 319 -0.14 9.78 -13.98
C PRO A 319 1.35 10.05 -13.82
N GLN A 320 1.87 9.99 -12.60
CA GLN A 320 3.27 10.31 -12.27
C GLN A 320 4.16 9.06 -12.12
N ASN A 321 3.59 7.85 -12.22
CA ASN A 321 4.36 6.61 -12.17
C ASN A 321 3.66 5.50 -12.97
N SER A 322 4.16 5.20 -14.15
CA SER A 322 3.61 4.19 -15.06
C SER A 322 3.66 2.74 -14.54
N HIS A 323 4.28 2.50 -13.38
CA HIS A 323 4.44 1.17 -12.79
C HIS A 323 3.64 0.97 -11.50
N THR A 324 2.80 1.94 -11.11
CA THR A 324 2.02 1.88 -9.88
C THR A 324 0.58 2.25 -10.11
N GLY A 325 -0.32 1.48 -9.52
CA GLY A 325 -1.71 1.80 -9.35
C GLY A 325 -2.04 2.16 -7.90
N MET A 326 -3.26 1.90 -7.46
CA MET A 326 -3.68 2.14 -6.07
C MET A 326 -3.36 0.93 -5.18
N GLY A 327 -2.30 1.03 -4.39
CA GLY A 327 -1.84 -0.04 -3.50
C GLY A 327 -1.22 -1.25 -4.22
N VAL A 328 -1.11 -1.22 -5.54
CA VAL A 328 -0.56 -2.28 -6.40
C VAL A 328 0.52 -1.73 -7.32
N TYR A 329 1.35 -2.62 -7.84
CA TYR A 329 2.24 -2.35 -8.96
C TYR A 329 1.66 -2.94 -10.23
N VAL A 330 1.89 -2.28 -11.36
CA VAL A 330 1.45 -2.76 -12.68
C VAL A 330 2.66 -3.00 -13.57
N ALA A 331 2.52 -3.84 -14.58
CA ALA A 331 3.62 -4.13 -15.52
C ALA A 331 4.18 -2.85 -16.12
N GLY A 332 3.33 -1.96 -16.66
CA GLY A 332 3.75 -0.72 -17.29
C GLY A 332 4.67 -0.96 -18.50
N PRO A 333 5.34 0.07 -19.04
CA PRO A 333 6.42 -0.10 -20.02
C PRO A 333 7.60 -0.86 -19.42
N TYR A 334 8.28 -1.69 -20.23
CA TYR A 334 9.44 -2.43 -19.73
C TYR A 334 10.57 -1.52 -19.27
N ILE A 335 11.08 -1.77 -18.07
CA ILE A 335 12.33 -1.21 -17.54
C ILE A 335 13.09 -2.30 -16.77
N GLU A 336 14.41 -2.35 -16.94
CA GLU A 336 15.27 -3.37 -16.30
C GLU A 336 15.25 -3.31 -14.76
N LYS A 337 15.02 -2.13 -14.18
CA LYS A 337 15.00 -1.94 -12.73
C LYS A 337 13.91 -0.98 -12.32
N ARG A 338 13.09 -1.37 -11.38
CA ARG A 338 12.07 -0.49 -10.79
C ARG A 338 12.07 -0.60 -9.26
N GLY A 339 11.54 0.41 -8.61
CA GLY A 339 11.43 0.44 -7.16
C GLY A 339 10.14 1.12 -6.70
N PRO A 340 9.81 0.99 -5.40
CA PRO A 340 8.61 1.57 -4.83
C PRO A 340 8.68 3.09 -4.69
N LEU A 341 9.91 3.65 -4.67
CA LEU A 341 10.11 5.09 -4.49
C LEU A 341 9.77 5.86 -5.76
N ASN A 342 9.89 7.19 -5.68
CA ASN A 342 9.76 8.06 -6.85
C ASN A 342 10.61 7.54 -8.01
N PRO A 343 10.07 7.42 -9.24
CA PRO A 343 10.78 6.86 -10.41
C PRO A 343 12.12 7.52 -10.74
N GLU A 344 12.29 8.79 -10.37
CA GLU A 344 13.53 9.53 -10.55
C GLU A 344 14.65 9.07 -9.58
N LYS A 345 14.29 8.37 -8.49
CA LYS A 345 15.22 7.92 -7.46
C LYS A 345 15.68 6.48 -7.73
N LYS A 346 16.98 6.28 -7.85
CA LYS A 346 17.59 4.95 -8.08
C LYS A 346 17.83 4.16 -6.79
N LEU A 347 16.98 4.33 -5.76
CA LEU A 347 17.11 3.64 -4.48
C LEU A 347 16.07 2.52 -4.36
N GLY A 348 16.45 1.40 -3.73
CA GLY A 348 15.53 0.29 -3.45
C GLY A 348 14.99 -0.38 -4.72
N GLN A 349 15.73 -0.35 -5.82
CA GLN A 349 15.30 -0.93 -7.09
C GLN A 349 15.44 -2.45 -7.08
N THR A 350 14.42 -3.13 -7.59
CA THR A 350 14.40 -4.57 -7.85
C THR A 350 14.70 -4.83 -9.33
N LEU A 351 15.47 -5.88 -9.61
CA LEU A 351 15.78 -6.33 -10.96
C LEU A 351 14.52 -6.84 -11.67
N HIS A 352 14.45 -6.56 -12.94
CA HIS A 352 13.46 -6.96 -13.89
C HIS A 352 14.19 -7.30 -15.18
N SER A 353 14.84 -8.47 -15.21
CA SER A 353 15.86 -8.78 -16.24
C SER A 353 15.28 -8.95 -17.64
N GLU A 354 14.00 -9.24 -17.74
CA GLU A 354 13.29 -9.44 -19.02
C GLU A 354 11.85 -8.91 -18.93
N PRO A 355 11.19 -8.58 -20.06
CA PRO A 355 9.77 -8.24 -20.05
C PRO A 355 8.93 -9.37 -19.45
N TYR A 356 7.84 -9.01 -18.76
CA TYR A 356 6.83 -10.00 -18.37
C TYR A 356 6.21 -10.62 -19.63
N LEU A 357 5.95 -11.92 -19.59
CA LEU A 357 5.21 -12.62 -20.66
C LEU A 357 3.71 -12.27 -20.68
N ALA A 358 3.24 -11.47 -19.72
CA ALA A 358 1.87 -10.98 -19.64
C ALA A 358 1.87 -9.48 -19.31
N ALA A 359 1.46 -8.64 -20.26
CA ALA A 359 1.42 -7.18 -20.10
C ALA A 359 0.34 -6.69 -19.13
N ASP A 360 -0.69 -7.51 -18.88
CA ASP A 360 -1.78 -7.24 -17.96
C ASP A 360 -1.48 -7.67 -16.51
N LEU A 361 -0.25 -8.12 -16.24
CA LEU A 361 0.21 -8.47 -14.92
C LEU A 361 0.17 -7.23 -14.00
N PHE A 362 -0.43 -7.38 -12.85
CA PHE A 362 -0.26 -6.46 -11.73
C PHE A 362 0.04 -7.25 -10.45
N MET A 363 0.54 -6.59 -9.40
CA MET A 363 1.03 -7.34 -8.26
C MET A 363 0.98 -6.54 -6.97
N PHE A 364 0.87 -7.26 -5.87
CA PHE A 364 1.28 -6.78 -4.56
C PHE A 364 2.80 -6.94 -4.44
N ASP A 365 3.47 -5.95 -3.90
CA ASP A 365 4.92 -6.02 -3.66
C ASP A 365 5.26 -5.39 -2.31
N GLY A 366 5.86 -6.16 -1.44
CA GLY A 366 6.27 -5.76 -0.11
C GLY A 366 7.76 -5.97 0.13
N ASN A 367 8.27 -5.28 1.12
CA ASN A 367 9.66 -5.40 1.52
C ASN A 367 10.05 -6.87 1.75
N SER A 368 11.27 -7.25 1.40
CA SER A 368 11.80 -8.62 1.36
C SER A 368 11.16 -9.49 0.25
N HIS A 369 10.63 -8.84 -0.80
CA HIS A 369 10.00 -9.49 -1.94
C HIS A 369 8.80 -10.37 -1.54
N GLN A 370 7.97 -9.85 -0.64
CA GLN A 370 6.62 -10.38 -0.42
C GLN A 370 5.79 -10.04 -1.64
N THR A 371 5.50 -10.99 -2.50
CA THR A 371 4.86 -10.73 -3.79
C THR A 371 3.63 -11.60 -4.02
N ALA A 372 2.58 -11.00 -4.58
CA ALA A 372 1.48 -11.73 -5.18
C ALA A 372 1.26 -11.20 -6.58
N TYR A 373 1.72 -11.94 -7.59
CA TYR A 373 1.48 -11.64 -8.99
C TYR A 373 0.07 -12.07 -9.38
N ILE A 374 -0.67 -11.19 -10.04
CA ILE A 374 -2.03 -11.41 -10.52
C ILE A 374 -1.99 -11.24 -12.03
N ILE A 375 -2.35 -12.29 -12.77
CA ILE A 375 -2.21 -12.36 -14.22
C ILE A 375 -3.56 -12.72 -14.83
N PRO A 376 -4.42 -11.71 -15.17
CA PRO A 376 -5.76 -11.95 -15.66
C PRO A 376 -5.82 -12.80 -16.93
N SER A 377 -4.96 -12.53 -17.91
CA SER A 377 -4.90 -13.28 -19.18
C SER A 377 -4.53 -14.75 -19.03
N ALA A 378 -3.97 -15.16 -17.89
CA ALA A 378 -3.65 -16.55 -17.58
C ALA A 378 -4.57 -17.17 -16.51
N ASP A 379 -5.53 -16.40 -15.97
CA ASP A 379 -6.33 -16.77 -14.80
C ASP A 379 -5.44 -17.32 -13.67
N MET A 380 -4.36 -16.60 -13.35
CA MET A 380 -3.30 -17.11 -12.49
C MET A 380 -2.88 -16.10 -11.41
N ILE A 381 -2.59 -16.62 -10.22
CA ILE A 381 -1.96 -15.89 -9.13
C ILE A 381 -0.73 -16.68 -8.66
N ILE A 382 0.35 -15.95 -8.40
CA ILE A 382 1.58 -16.51 -7.86
C ILE A 382 1.92 -15.74 -6.59
N LEU A 383 1.79 -16.39 -5.44
CA LEU A 383 2.17 -15.83 -4.15
C LEU A 383 3.53 -16.36 -3.74
N ARG A 384 4.43 -15.44 -3.43
CA ARG A 384 5.69 -15.75 -2.75
C ARG A 384 5.84 -14.84 -1.53
N THR A 385 6.12 -15.44 -0.38
CA THR A 385 6.49 -14.73 0.85
C THR A 385 7.82 -15.24 1.38
N GLY A 386 8.50 -14.43 2.19
CA GLY A 386 9.79 -14.87 2.76
C GLY A 386 10.57 -13.73 3.41
N ASN A 387 11.85 -13.97 3.63
CA ASN A 387 12.77 -13.01 4.21
C ASN A 387 13.66 -12.37 3.11
N TRP A 388 14.58 -11.48 3.51
CA TRP A 388 15.61 -10.95 2.63
C TRP A 388 16.33 -12.10 1.91
N VAL A 389 16.58 -11.92 0.62
CA VAL A 389 17.35 -12.90 -0.15
C VAL A 389 18.74 -13.10 0.46
N PRO A 390 19.33 -14.30 0.34
CA PRO A 390 20.67 -14.57 0.85
C PRO A 390 21.71 -13.62 0.27
N LYS A 391 22.77 -13.35 1.01
CA LYS A 391 23.90 -12.54 0.55
C LYS A 391 24.47 -13.09 -0.78
N GLY A 392 24.56 -12.22 -1.78
CA GLY A 392 25.04 -12.57 -3.13
C GLY A 392 23.98 -13.09 -4.08
N LYS A 393 22.73 -13.25 -3.63
CA LYS A 393 21.57 -13.50 -4.49
C LYS A 393 20.86 -12.20 -4.81
N VAL A 394 20.17 -12.16 -5.94
CA VAL A 394 19.35 -11.03 -6.39
C VAL A 394 17.97 -11.56 -6.74
N TRP A 395 16.94 -10.93 -6.19
CA TRP A 395 15.58 -11.21 -6.60
C TRP A 395 15.28 -10.53 -7.94
N ASP A 396 14.67 -11.29 -8.84
CA ASP A 396 14.24 -10.81 -10.14
C ASP A 396 12.71 -10.95 -10.25
N ASN A 397 12.03 -9.81 -10.35
CA ASN A 397 10.57 -9.78 -10.40
C ASN A 397 9.98 -10.45 -11.65
N SER A 398 10.71 -10.50 -12.76
CA SER A 398 10.24 -11.13 -14.00
C SER A 398 10.40 -12.66 -14.01
N HIS A 399 11.38 -13.16 -13.26
CA HIS A 399 11.83 -14.55 -13.41
C HIS A 399 10.74 -15.56 -13.00
N LEU A 400 10.14 -15.39 -11.81
CA LEU A 400 9.16 -16.35 -11.29
C LEU A 400 7.88 -16.42 -12.14
N PRO A 401 7.19 -15.31 -12.49
CA PRO A 401 6.01 -15.38 -13.34
C PRO A 401 6.33 -15.90 -14.76
N ASN A 402 7.48 -15.54 -15.34
CA ASN A 402 7.84 -15.99 -16.67
C ASN A 402 8.16 -17.49 -16.74
N ILE A 403 8.80 -18.05 -15.69
CA ILE A 403 8.99 -19.52 -15.59
C ILE A 403 7.65 -20.23 -15.66
N LEU A 404 6.68 -19.79 -14.84
CA LEU A 404 5.39 -20.47 -14.74
C LEU A 404 4.55 -20.29 -16.01
N LEU A 405 4.49 -19.06 -16.56
CA LEU A 405 3.80 -18.80 -17.84
C LEU A 405 4.36 -19.62 -19.00
N SER A 406 5.69 -19.79 -19.04
CA SER A 406 6.33 -20.63 -20.07
C SER A 406 6.01 -22.13 -19.94
N GLY A 407 5.48 -22.56 -18.79
CA GLY A 407 5.07 -23.94 -18.53
C GLY A 407 3.61 -24.22 -18.91
N ILE A 408 2.88 -23.26 -19.44
CA ILE A 408 1.47 -23.38 -19.79
C ILE A 408 1.31 -23.55 -21.30
N GLU A 409 0.55 -24.57 -21.71
CA GLU A 409 0.07 -24.70 -23.08
C GLU A 409 -1.24 -23.93 -23.23
N PHE A 410 -1.16 -22.75 -23.84
CA PHE A 410 -2.33 -21.94 -24.13
C PHE A 410 -3.01 -22.41 -25.42
N GLU A 411 -4.33 -22.35 -25.46
CA GLU A 411 -5.08 -22.50 -26.71
C GLU A 411 -4.65 -21.43 -27.74
N ALA A 412 -4.76 -21.76 -29.01
CA ALA A 412 -4.38 -20.84 -30.08
C ALA A 412 -5.07 -19.48 -29.93
N GLY A 413 -4.31 -18.41 -29.89
CA GLY A 413 -4.79 -17.04 -29.75
C GLY A 413 -5.19 -16.63 -28.31
N LYS A 414 -5.00 -17.49 -27.29
CA LYS A 414 -5.30 -17.19 -25.89
C LYS A 414 -4.05 -16.97 -25.01
N ALA A 415 -2.86 -17.08 -25.57
CA ALA A 415 -1.63 -16.77 -24.84
C ALA A 415 -1.63 -15.27 -24.44
N PRO A 416 -1.13 -14.93 -23.23
CA PRO A 416 -0.93 -13.53 -22.83
C PRO A 416 -0.12 -12.74 -23.86
N VAL A 417 -0.39 -11.43 -23.93
CA VAL A 417 0.43 -10.51 -24.73
C VAL A 417 1.63 -10.09 -23.90
N PRO A 418 2.86 -10.27 -24.38
CA PRO A 418 4.03 -9.85 -23.62
C PRO A 418 4.10 -8.34 -23.40
N GLN A 419 4.71 -7.94 -22.28
CA GLN A 419 5.08 -6.55 -21.98
C GLN A 419 6.02 -6.00 -23.06
N GLN A 420 5.84 -4.73 -23.45
CA GLN A 420 6.66 -4.03 -24.44
C GLN A 420 7.63 -3.03 -23.81
#